data_16ceadd0f8bcda103b6009c134a3d006
#
_entry.id   16ceadd0f8bcda103b6009c134a3d006
#
_cell.length_a   1.000
_cell.length_b   1.000
_cell.length_c   1.000
_cell.angle_alpha   90.00
_cell.angle_beta   90.00
_cell.angle_gamma   90.00
#
_symmetry.space_group_name_H-M   'P 1'
#
loop_
_entity.id
_entity.type
_entity.pdbx_description
1 polymer ?
#
loop_
_entity_poly.entity_id
_entity_poly.type
_entity_poly.pdbx_seq_one_letter_code
_entity_poly.pdbx_strand_id
1 'polypeptide(L)'
;PSVLAPLGDFFCIGNSYPGNFSSLPFNVSLKPEEAGRYGAPCSVSCYFPMPFNKKAKIEIVNENELPFILYFNIDYEMYKEPLDENTAYFHASWHRENPCQGWGPDLQTNCPEVNNVTNFKGENNYTVLDVEGTGHYVGCNLTVKHYQGSWWGEGNDMFFIDGEEYPSLNGTGTEDYFNHAWGMQKNAYPFFGTIVHESDTDGFQVSYRFHITDPVRFEKHLKVTIEHGHANHLSDDWSSTAYWYQTLPTAKPITILPVEERIPNVPVL
;
A
#
# COMPACT_ATOMS: atom_id res chain seq x y z
N PRO A 1 -18.31 2.26 -2.44
CA PRO A 1 -17.60 0.99 -2.48
C PRO A 1 -16.78 0.79 -1.21
N SER A 2 -16.54 -0.48 -0.83
CA SER A 2 -15.61 -0.83 0.24
C SER A 2 -14.18 -1.03 -0.29
N VAL A 3 -14.04 -1.25 -1.58
CA VAL A 3 -12.75 -1.36 -2.28
C VAL A 3 -12.73 -0.35 -3.42
N LEU A 4 -11.68 0.48 -3.47
CA LEU A 4 -11.47 1.45 -4.54
C LEU A 4 -9.96 1.69 -4.72
N ALA A 5 -9.41 1.10 -5.78
CA ALA A 5 -7.99 1.20 -6.11
C ALA A 5 -7.79 1.00 -7.62
N PRO A 6 -6.69 1.48 -8.21
CA PRO A 6 -6.28 1.04 -9.54
C PRO A 6 -6.07 -0.48 -9.54
N LEU A 7 -6.44 -1.14 -10.63
CA LEU A 7 -6.47 -2.61 -10.68
C LEU A 7 -5.09 -3.22 -10.35
N GLY A 8 -4.02 -2.67 -10.90
CA GLY A 8 -2.66 -3.14 -10.63
C GLY A 8 -2.25 -2.96 -9.18
N ASP A 9 -2.47 -1.76 -8.63
CA ASP A 9 -2.10 -1.42 -7.26
C ASP A 9 -2.85 -2.26 -6.22
N PHE A 10 -4.10 -2.65 -6.51
CA PHE A 10 -4.83 -3.60 -5.66
C PHE A 10 -4.12 -4.95 -5.54
N PHE A 11 -3.38 -5.38 -6.57
CA PHE A 11 -2.63 -6.63 -6.58
C PHE A 11 -1.11 -6.44 -6.36
N CYS A 12 -0.69 -5.36 -5.73
CA CYS A 12 0.71 -5.03 -5.50
C CYS A 12 1.53 -4.84 -6.80
N ILE A 13 0.89 -4.38 -7.87
CA ILE A 13 1.56 -4.00 -9.12
C ILE A 13 1.62 -2.47 -9.17
N GLY A 14 2.61 -1.90 -8.49
CA GLY A 14 2.80 -0.46 -8.47
C GLY A 14 3.29 0.08 -9.82
N ASN A 15 2.83 1.28 -10.17
CA ASN A 15 3.18 1.96 -11.42
C ASN A 15 3.03 1.11 -12.69
N SER A 16 2.15 0.07 -12.67
CA SER A 16 1.95 -0.87 -13.79
C SER A 16 3.19 -1.69 -14.17
N TYR A 17 4.11 -1.92 -13.24
CA TYR A 17 5.27 -2.81 -13.41
C TYR A 17 5.04 -4.13 -12.67
N PRO A 18 4.53 -5.18 -13.32
CA PRO A 18 4.32 -6.45 -12.67
C PRO A 18 5.62 -7.20 -12.45
N GLY A 19 5.70 -7.89 -11.32
CA GLY A 19 6.73 -8.85 -11.00
C GLY A 19 6.12 -10.16 -10.52
N ASN A 20 6.78 -11.27 -10.78
CA ASN A 20 6.36 -12.56 -10.22
C ASN A 20 6.52 -12.55 -8.71
N PHE A 21 5.45 -12.82 -7.98
CA PHE A 21 5.53 -13.04 -6.55
C PHE A 21 4.38 -13.91 -6.04
N SER A 22 4.59 -14.49 -4.87
CA SER A 22 3.58 -15.25 -4.16
C SER A 22 3.63 -14.88 -2.68
N SER A 23 2.52 -14.36 -2.19
CA SER A 23 2.27 -14.14 -0.76
C SER A 23 1.06 -14.95 -0.31
N LEU A 24 0.69 -14.87 0.97
CA LEU A 24 -0.50 -15.55 1.45
C LEU A 24 -1.78 -14.99 0.79
N PRO A 25 -2.03 -13.65 0.77
CA PRO A 25 -3.27 -13.12 0.20
C PRO A 25 -3.23 -12.82 -1.30
N PHE A 26 -2.06 -12.59 -1.89
CA PHE A 26 -1.94 -12.21 -3.30
C PHE A 26 -0.86 -13.00 -4.03
N ASN A 27 -1.15 -13.31 -5.31
CA ASN A 27 -0.14 -13.85 -6.22
C ASN A 27 -0.21 -13.10 -7.54
N VAL A 28 0.96 -12.87 -8.14
CA VAL A 28 1.10 -12.37 -9.51
C VAL A 28 2.01 -13.32 -10.28
N SER A 29 1.56 -13.74 -11.45
CA SER A 29 2.31 -14.65 -12.31
C SER A 29 2.31 -14.15 -13.75
N LEU A 30 3.49 -14.05 -14.33
CA LEU A 30 3.72 -13.67 -15.72
C LEU A 30 4.97 -14.36 -16.24
N LYS A 31 5.15 -14.31 -17.56
CA LYS A 31 6.35 -14.85 -18.19
C LYS A 31 7.60 -14.11 -17.69
N PRO A 32 8.72 -14.78 -17.44
CA PRO A 32 9.93 -14.15 -16.91
C PRO A 32 10.42 -12.95 -17.75
N GLU A 33 10.31 -13.02 -19.06
CA GLU A 33 10.68 -11.95 -20.00
C GLU A 33 9.76 -10.72 -19.96
N GLU A 34 8.59 -10.85 -19.32
CA GLU A 34 7.62 -9.76 -19.16
C GLU A 34 7.76 -9.05 -17.79
N ALA A 35 8.48 -9.64 -16.86
CA ALA A 35 8.67 -9.08 -15.53
C ALA A 35 9.39 -7.73 -15.57
N GLY A 36 8.81 -6.72 -14.88
CA GLY A 36 9.34 -5.37 -14.89
C GLY A 36 9.08 -4.57 -16.17
N ARG A 37 8.25 -5.08 -17.09
CA ARG A 37 7.81 -4.32 -18.27
C ARG A 37 6.51 -3.61 -18.00
N TYR A 38 6.45 -2.33 -18.29
CA TYR A 38 5.25 -1.52 -18.13
C TYR A 38 4.04 -2.13 -18.83
N GLY A 39 2.95 -2.31 -18.09
CA GLY A 39 1.69 -2.81 -18.61
C GLY A 39 1.72 -4.25 -19.14
N ALA A 40 2.72 -5.05 -18.75
CA ALA A 40 2.83 -6.43 -19.22
C ALA A 40 1.64 -7.27 -18.74
N PRO A 41 1.13 -8.19 -19.60
CA PRO A 41 0.03 -9.06 -19.24
C PRO A 41 0.44 -10.03 -18.12
N CYS A 42 -0.41 -10.16 -17.11
CA CYS A 42 -0.15 -11.04 -15.98
C CYS A 42 -1.45 -11.70 -15.49
N SER A 43 -1.29 -12.78 -14.75
CA SER A 43 -2.34 -13.38 -13.94
C SER A 43 -2.22 -12.88 -12.51
N VAL A 44 -3.34 -12.52 -11.91
CA VAL A 44 -3.40 -12.03 -10.52
C VAL A 44 -4.43 -12.83 -9.73
N SER A 45 -4.17 -13.04 -8.44
CA SER A 45 -5.09 -13.74 -7.54
C SER A 45 -5.18 -13.01 -6.21
N CYS A 46 -6.38 -12.99 -5.63
CA CYS A 46 -6.65 -12.46 -4.29
C CYS A 46 -7.35 -13.53 -3.46
N TYR A 47 -6.81 -13.83 -2.30
CA TYR A 47 -7.35 -14.80 -1.33
C TYR A 47 -7.89 -14.16 -0.06
N PHE A 48 -7.97 -12.85 0.02
CA PHE A 48 -8.67 -12.18 1.11
C PHE A 48 -10.15 -12.54 1.08
N PRO A 49 -10.73 -13.08 2.18
CA PRO A 49 -12.16 -13.28 2.29
C PRO A 49 -12.90 -11.94 2.18
N MET A 50 -13.96 -11.91 1.37
CA MET A 50 -14.79 -10.72 1.18
C MET A 50 -16.24 -11.03 1.58
N PRO A 51 -16.58 -11.05 2.89
CA PRO A 51 -17.92 -11.40 3.33
C PRO A 51 -18.97 -10.41 2.82
N PHE A 52 -20.16 -10.90 2.53
CA PHE A 52 -21.32 -10.09 2.15
C PHE A 52 -22.63 -10.74 2.58
N ASN A 53 -23.61 -9.93 3.00
CA ASN A 53 -24.88 -10.46 3.52
C ASN A 53 -25.95 -10.65 2.44
N LYS A 54 -26.07 -9.69 1.51
CA LYS A 54 -27.16 -9.70 0.51
C LYS A 54 -26.64 -9.72 -0.92
N LYS A 55 -25.62 -8.93 -1.21
CA LYS A 55 -25.13 -8.73 -2.57
C LYS A 55 -23.68 -8.26 -2.51
N ALA A 56 -22.83 -8.88 -3.33
CA ALA A 56 -21.54 -8.35 -3.72
C ALA A 56 -21.60 -7.84 -5.17
N LYS A 57 -20.86 -6.78 -5.48
CA LYS A 57 -20.71 -6.25 -6.83
C LYS A 57 -19.24 -5.92 -7.03
N ILE A 58 -18.65 -6.48 -8.09
CA ILE A 58 -17.30 -6.17 -8.53
C ILE A 58 -17.43 -5.48 -9.88
N GLU A 59 -16.81 -4.32 -9.99
CA GLU A 59 -16.77 -3.52 -11.22
C GLU A 59 -15.32 -3.20 -11.56
N ILE A 60 -14.98 -3.36 -12.83
CA ILE A 60 -13.75 -2.86 -13.41
C ILE A 60 -14.12 -1.75 -14.38
N VAL A 61 -13.58 -0.55 -14.14
CA VAL A 61 -13.81 0.61 -15.00
C VAL A 61 -12.58 0.79 -15.88
N ASN A 62 -12.78 0.77 -17.19
CA ASN A 62 -11.74 1.10 -18.16
C ASN A 62 -11.72 2.61 -18.37
N GLU A 63 -10.69 3.28 -17.87
CA GLU A 63 -10.50 4.73 -18.03
C GLU A 63 -9.50 5.05 -19.16
N ASN A 64 -9.04 4.04 -19.92
CA ASN A 64 -8.20 4.24 -21.09
C ASN A 64 -9.05 4.37 -22.36
N GLU A 65 -8.49 5.00 -23.40
CA GLU A 65 -9.12 5.10 -24.71
C GLU A 65 -9.13 3.76 -25.47
N LEU A 66 -8.20 2.88 -25.16
CA LEU A 66 -8.09 1.57 -25.81
C LEU A 66 -8.80 0.48 -24.99
N PRO A 67 -9.43 -0.50 -25.66
CA PRO A 67 -10.01 -1.65 -24.98
C PRO A 67 -8.92 -2.54 -24.38
N PHE A 68 -9.24 -3.21 -23.28
CA PHE A 68 -8.41 -4.29 -22.74
C PHE A 68 -9.22 -5.58 -22.61
N ILE A 69 -8.51 -6.70 -22.53
CA ILE A 69 -9.13 -8.01 -22.35
C ILE A 69 -8.87 -8.47 -20.92
N LEU A 70 -9.96 -8.84 -20.24
CA LEU A 70 -9.92 -9.38 -18.90
C LEU A 70 -10.63 -10.72 -18.83
N TYR A 71 -9.93 -11.76 -18.36
CA TYR A 71 -10.55 -13.03 -17.96
C TYR A 71 -10.56 -13.10 -16.45
N PHE A 72 -11.67 -13.54 -15.86
CA PHE A 72 -11.80 -13.61 -14.41
C PHE A 72 -12.58 -14.83 -13.93
N ASN A 73 -12.26 -15.29 -12.74
CA ASN A 73 -13.03 -16.26 -11.98
C ASN A 73 -13.23 -15.70 -10.57
N ILE A 74 -14.42 -15.90 -10.02
CA ILE A 74 -14.77 -15.49 -8.65
C ILE A 74 -15.46 -16.68 -7.98
N ASP A 75 -14.79 -17.25 -6.98
CA ASP A 75 -15.35 -18.31 -6.17
C ASP A 75 -16.05 -17.70 -4.95
N TYR A 76 -17.21 -18.22 -4.59
CA TYR A 76 -17.93 -17.78 -3.40
C TYR A 76 -18.68 -18.94 -2.73
N GLU A 77 -18.88 -18.79 -1.43
CA GLU A 77 -19.67 -19.71 -0.62
C GLU A 77 -21.00 -19.06 -0.22
N MET A 78 -22.07 -19.83 -0.22
CA MET A 78 -23.37 -19.39 0.29
C MET A 78 -23.58 -19.97 1.68
N TYR A 79 -23.70 -19.12 2.67
CA TYR A 79 -24.07 -19.53 4.02
C TYR A 79 -25.57 -19.72 4.15
N LYS A 80 -25.98 -20.67 5.02
CA LYS A 80 -27.41 -20.95 5.29
C LYS A 80 -28.02 -19.86 6.16
N GLU A 81 -27.21 -19.31 7.08
CA GLU A 81 -27.61 -18.26 8.00
C GLU A 81 -26.96 -16.93 7.62
N PRO A 82 -27.59 -15.81 7.89
CA PRO A 82 -26.96 -14.49 7.74
C PRO A 82 -25.65 -14.40 8.52
N LEU A 83 -24.74 -13.56 8.04
CA LEU A 83 -23.51 -13.24 8.79
C LEU A 83 -23.89 -12.54 10.11
N ASP A 84 -23.04 -12.76 11.12
CA ASP A 84 -23.15 -12.07 12.42
C ASP A 84 -23.11 -10.54 12.22
N GLU A 85 -23.81 -9.80 13.07
CA GLU A 85 -23.89 -8.33 13.01
C GLU A 85 -22.53 -7.65 13.24
N ASN A 86 -21.62 -8.32 13.93
CA ASN A 86 -20.26 -7.86 14.18
C ASN A 86 -19.27 -8.29 13.09
N THR A 87 -19.74 -8.91 12.02
CA THR A 87 -18.87 -9.30 10.91
C THR A 87 -18.19 -8.07 10.32
N ALA A 88 -16.87 -8.09 10.29
CA ALA A 88 -16.08 -7.07 9.60
C ALA A 88 -15.99 -7.39 8.10
N TYR A 89 -16.20 -6.39 7.28
CA TYR A 89 -16.19 -6.47 5.82
C TYR A 89 -14.85 -6.00 5.28
N PHE A 90 -14.41 -6.61 4.19
CA PHE A 90 -13.15 -6.26 3.55
C PHE A 90 -13.22 -4.88 2.89
N HIS A 91 -12.16 -4.11 3.10
CA HIS A 91 -11.95 -2.79 2.51
C HIS A 91 -10.55 -2.69 1.93
N ALA A 92 -10.42 -1.89 0.88
CA ALA A 92 -9.13 -1.48 0.37
C ALA A 92 -9.23 -0.07 -0.24
N SER A 93 -8.23 0.76 0.04
CA SER A 93 -8.13 2.11 -0.52
C SER A 93 -6.72 2.39 -1.01
N TRP A 94 -6.64 3.10 -2.11
CA TRP A 94 -5.40 3.56 -2.69
C TRP A 94 -5.20 5.05 -2.44
N HIS A 95 -3.97 5.42 -2.12
CA HIS A 95 -3.54 6.81 -1.91
C HIS A 95 -2.23 7.06 -2.65
N ARG A 96 -1.97 8.32 -3.04
CA ARG A 96 -0.73 8.77 -3.67
C ARG A 96 -0.42 10.20 -3.32
N GLU A 97 0.86 10.47 -3.08
CA GLU A 97 1.46 11.79 -3.02
C GLU A 97 2.61 11.85 -4.04
N ASN A 98 2.55 12.79 -4.98
CA ASN A 98 3.54 12.91 -6.06
C ASN A 98 3.82 14.38 -6.41
N PRO A 99 4.92 14.94 -5.91
CA PRO A 99 5.80 14.36 -4.88
C PRO A 99 5.23 14.53 -3.48
N CYS A 100 5.71 13.73 -2.53
CA CYS A 100 5.60 14.02 -1.11
C CYS A 100 6.31 15.36 -0.81
N GLN A 101 5.82 16.10 0.17
CA GLN A 101 6.39 17.41 0.50
C GLN A 101 7.58 17.27 1.46
N GLY A 102 8.78 17.13 0.91
CA GLY A 102 10.04 17.09 1.67
C GLY A 102 10.61 18.49 1.99
N TRP A 103 11.82 18.51 2.56
CA TRP A 103 12.46 19.76 3.00
C TRP A 103 13.23 20.47 1.88
N GLY A 104 13.66 19.75 0.86
CA GLY A 104 14.40 20.28 -0.28
C GLY A 104 15.29 19.24 -0.95
N PRO A 105 15.86 19.55 -2.12
CA PRO A 105 16.54 18.58 -2.96
C PRO A 105 17.97 18.22 -2.50
N ASP A 106 18.58 19.04 -1.62
CA ASP A 106 20.03 18.97 -1.34
C ASP A 106 20.37 18.18 -0.08
N LEU A 107 19.38 17.79 0.72
CA LEU A 107 19.60 17.08 1.97
C LEU A 107 19.81 15.59 1.74
N GLN A 108 20.91 15.08 2.25
CA GLN A 108 21.26 13.66 2.19
C GLN A 108 20.76 12.94 3.44
N THR A 109 20.42 11.65 3.29
CA THR A 109 20.18 10.77 4.43
C THR A 109 21.46 10.63 5.26
N ASN A 110 21.32 10.44 6.57
CA ASN A 110 22.43 10.26 7.51
C ASN A 110 23.37 11.48 7.65
N CYS A 111 22.90 12.68 7.35
CA CYS A 111 23.60 13.89 7.75
C CYS A 111 23.05 14.41 9.10
N PRO A 112 23.82 15.15 9.89
CA PRO A 112 23.37 15.65 11.20
C PRO A 112 22.13 16.53 11.13
N GLU A 113 21.97 17.30 10.07
CA GLU A 113 20.84 18.19 9.83
C GLU A 113 19.52 17.42 9.70
N VAL A 114 19.56 16.23 9.14
CA VAL A 114 18.41 15.32 9.01
C VAL A 114 18.24 14.48 10.28
N ASN A 115 19.27 13.75 10.67
CA ASN A 115 19.17 12.73 11.71
C ASN A 115 18.85 13.25 13.12
N ASN A 116 19.08 14.55 13.38
CA ASN A 116 18.75 15.18 14.67
C ASN A 116 17.31 15.74 14.73
N VAL A 117 16.57 15.73 13.63
CA VAL A 117 15.17 16.17 13.64
C VAL A 117 14.28 15.06 14.18
N THR A 118 13.34 15.43 15.04
CA THR A 118 12.39 14.51 15.65
C THR A 118 10.98 14.73 15.06
N ASN A 119 10.22 13.66 14.88
CA ASN A 119 8.84 13.72 14.41
C ASN A 119 7.97 12.74 15.20
N PHE A 120 7.85 12.93 16.51
CA PHE A 120 7.15 12.00 17.41
C PHE A 120 5.63 11.91 17.18
N LYS A 121 5.05 12.87 16.50
CA LYS A 121 3.60 12.92 16.24
C LYS A 121 3.23 12.57 14.80
N GLY A 122 4.18 12.21 13.96
CA GLY A 122 3.94 11.88 12.56
C GLY A 122 3.40 13.06 11.74
N GLU A 123 3.84 14.30 12.07
CA GLU A 123 3.43 15.48 11.32
C GLU A 123 3.95 15.40 9.88
N ASN A 124 3.07 15.61 8.91
CA ASN A 124 3.35 15.54 7.47
C ASN A 124 3.81 14.17 6.94
N ASN A 125 3.63 13.09 7.69
CA ASN A 125 3.88 11.74 7.20
C ASN A 125 2.96 11.40 6.02
N TYR A 126 3.47 10.61 5.09
CA TYR A 126 2.64 9.96 4.09
C TYR A 126 1.57 9.09 4.76
N THR A 127 0.31 9.30 4.38
CA THR A 127 -0.82 8.58 4.98
C THR A 127 -1.12 7.31 4.19
N VAL A 128 -0.92 6.15 4.83
CA VAL A 128 -1.30 4.84 4.29
C VAL A 128 -2.79 4.57 4.50
N LEU A 129 -3.31 4.87 5.69
CA LEU A 129 -4.71 4.69 6.06
C LEU A 129 -5.12 5.72 7.12
N ASP A 130 -6.33 6.26 6.99
CA ASP A 130 -6.99 7.09 8.01
C ASP A 130 -8.50 6.76 8.00
N VAL A 131 -8.96 5.97 8.99
CA VAL A 131 -10.30 5.39 9.00
C VAL A 131 -10.93 5.42 10.37
N GLU A 132 -12.22 5.81 10.42
CA GLU A 132 -13.06 5.78 11.63
C GLU A 132 -13.96 4.55 11.62
N GLY A 133 -14.10 3.88 12.78
CA GLY A 133 -14.95 2.70 12.97
C GLY A 133 -14.27 1.64 13.82
N THR A 134 -14.78 0.41 13.77
CA THR A 134 -14.23 -0.75 14.49
C THR A 134 -13.77 -1.79 13.50
N GLY A 135 -12.53 -2.25 13.66
CA GLY A 135 -11.96 -3.18 12.70
C GLY A 135 -10.53 -3.61 12.98
N HIS A 136 -9.87 -4.07 11.93
CA HIS A 136 -8.45 -4.41 12.00
C HIS A 136 -7.76 -4.23 10.65
N TYR A 137 -6.60 -3.64 10.68
CA TYR A 137 -5.72 -3.48 9.53
C TYR A 137 -4.95 -4.77 9.28
N VAL A 138 -4.89 -5.18 8.01
CA VAL A 138 -4.23 -6.42 7.59
C VAL A 138 -3.08 -6.19 6.62
N GLY A 139 -2.68 -4.95 6.40
CA GLY A 139 -1.47 -4.65 5.65
C GLY A 139 -1.62 -3.65 4.53
N CYS A 140 -0.52 -3.43 3.83
CA CYS A 140 -0.48 -2.60 2.63
C CYS A 140 0.56 -3.12 1.62
N ASN A 141 0.47 -2.58 0.41
CA ASN A 141 1.64 -2.42 -0.45
C ASN A 141 2.05 -0.95 -0.51
N LEU A 142 3.31 -0.71 -0.77
CA LEU A 142 3.90 0.61 -0.97
C LEU A 142 4.72 0.59 -2.24
N THR A 143 4.50 1.59 -3.08
CA THR A 143 5.29 1.88 -4.27
C THR A 143 5.99 3.20 -4.08
N VAL A 144 7.30 3.22 -4.29
CA VAL A 144 8.12 4.43 -4.21
C VAL A 144 8.85 4.62 -5.53
N LYS A 145 8.80 5.82 -6.10
CA LYS A 145 9.76 6.28 -7.09
C LYS A 145 10.64 7.34 -6.44
N HIS A 146 11.87 6.97 -6.17
CA HIS A 146 12.85 7.85 -5.54
C HIS A 146 13.52 8.76 -6.55
N TYR A 147 13.66 10.05 -6.22
CA TYR A 147 14.17 11.09 -7.11
C TYR A 147 15.49 11.71 -6.66
N GLN A 148 15.84 11.62 -5.40
CA GLN A 148 16.89 12.45 -4.79
C GLN A 148 18.25 11.77 -4.67
N GLY A 149 18.39 10.51 -5.07
CA GLY A 149 19.69 9.84 -5.20
C GLY A 149 20.39 9.49 -3.89
N SER A 150 19.63 9.34 -2.78
CA SER A 150 20.14 8.86 -1.50
C SER A 150 19.29 7.71 -0.96
N TRP A 151 19.63 7.14 0.19
CA TRP A 151 18.79 6.13 0.83
C TRP A 151 17.42 6.73 1.22
N TRP A 152 16.33 6.10 0.78
CA TRP A 152 14.96 6.63 0.93
C TRP A 152 14.19 6.04 2.13
N GLY A 153 14.62 4.91 2.66
CA GLY A 153 13.83 4.07 3.56
C GLY A 153 14.07 4.26 5.05
N GLU A 154 14.62 5.41 5.51
CA GLU A 154 14.84 5.68 6.94
C GLU A 154 13.59 6.11 7.70
N GLY A 155 12.49 6.38 7.02
CA GLY A 155 11.27 6.91 7.63
C GLY A 155 10.52 5.87 8.47
N ASN A 156 10.11 6.25 9.68
CA ASN A 156 9.37 5.38 10.59
C ASN A 156 7.93 5.17 10.16
N ASP A 157 7.44 3.94 10.27
CA ASP A 157 6.01 3.65 10.30
C ASP A 157 5.41 4.00 11.65
N MET A 158 4.20 4.58 11.64
CA MET A 158 3.51 5.02 12.85
C MET A 158 2.04 4.65 12.80
N PHE A 159 1.54 4.00 13.87
CA PHE A 159 0.15 3.62 14.03
C PHE A 159 -0.45 4.37 15.22
N PHE A 160 -1.44 5.22 14.94
CA PHE A 160 -2.22 5.94 15.94
C PHE A 160 -3.56 5.25 16.10
N ILE A 161 -3.79 4.66 17.27
CA ILE A 161 -4.96 3.83 17.54
C ILE A 161 -5.93 4.60 18.45
N ASP A 162 -7.21 4.63 18.04
CA ASP A 162 -8.31 5.16 18.85
C ASP A 162 -8.18 6.61 19.36
N GLY A 163 -7.47 7.45 18.55
CA GLY A 163 -7.33 8.87 18.83
C GLY A 163 -6.10 9.24 19.67
N GLU A 164 -5.11 8.38 19.68
CA GLU A 164 -3.82 8.65 20.34
C GLU A 164 -3.12 9.88 19.76
N GLU A 165 -2.46 10.64 20.61
CA GLU A 165 -1.62 11.78 20.22
C GLU A 165 -0.22 11.34 19.74
N TYR A 166 0.28 10.24 20.31
CA TYR A 166 1.55 9.60 19.95
C TYR A 166 1.29 8.17 19.49
N PRO A 167 2.02 7.65 18.51
CA PRO A 167 1.73 6.32 17.98
C PRO A 167 2.02 5.23 19.01
N SER A 168 1.09 4.30 19.19
CA SER A 168 1.30 3.08 20.00
C SER A 168 2.32 2.15 19.37
N LEU A 169 2.36 2.08 18.04
CA LEU A 169 3.37 1.36 17.29
C LEU A 169 4.18 2.37 16.50
N ASN A 170 5.47 2.38 16.72
CA ASN A 170 6.42 3.26 16.05
C ASN A 170 7.62 2.43 15.62
N GLY A 171 7.81 2.31 14.31
CA GLY A 171 8.92 1.58 13.72
C GLY A 171 10.23 2.33 13.75
N THR A 172 11.22 1.79 13.09
CA THR A 172 12.60 2.30 13.06
C THR A 172 13.10 2.60 11.64
N GLY A 173 12.31 2.28 10.62
CA GLY A 173 12.62 2.52 9.23
C GLY A 173 11.57 1.89 8.31
N THR A 174 11.42 2.42 7.11
CA THR A 174 10.49 1.86 6.13
C THR A 174 10.91 0.45 5.69
N GLU A 175 12.22 0.20 5.56
CA GLU A 175 12.71 -1.15 5.27
C GLU A 175 12.41 -2.11 6.41
N ASP A 176 12.53 -1.67 7.66
CA ASP A 176 12.20 -2.47 8.84
C ASP A 176 10.71 -2.82 8.88
N TYR A 177 9.84 -1.87 8.53
CA TYR A 177 8.41 -2.14 8.40
C TYR A 177 8.13 -3.25 7.38
N PHE A 178 8.82 -3.26 6.25
CA PHE A 178 8.70 -4.30 5.24
C PHE A 178 9.58 -5.54 5.51
N ASN A 179 10.14 -5.67 6.74
CA ASN A 179 10.96 -6.77 7.22
C ASN A 179 12.25 -7.00 6.40
N HIS A 180 12.87 -5.90 6.02
CA HIS A 180 14.22 -5.87 5.43
C HIS A 180 15.21 -5.31 6.44
N ALA A 181 16.49 -5.30 6.09
CA ALA A 181 17.55 -4.72 6.89
C ALA A 181 18.69 -4.22 5.99
N TRP A 182 19.26 -3.05 6.30
CA TRP A 182 20.36 -2.46 5.55
C TRP A 182 20.03 -2.23 4.06
N GLY A 183 18.85 -1.71 3.79
CA GLY A 183 18.30 -1.51 2.45
C GLY A 183 17.26 -2.57 2.07
N MET A 184 16.73 -2.47 0.86
CA MET A 184 15.69 -3.35 0.35
C MET A 184 16.29 -4.54 -0.40
N GLN A 185 15.69 -5.72 -0.25
CA GLN A 185 16.11 -6.93 -0.95
C GLN A 185 14.92 -7.52 -1.72
N LYS A 186 15.12 -7.80 -3.01
CA LYS A 186 14.09 -8.45 -3.81
C LYS A 186 13.81 -9.86 -3.30
N ASN A 187 12.58 -10.05 -2.81
CA ASN A 187 12.10 -11.33 -2.28
C ASN A 187 10.57 -11.41 -2.34
N ALA A 188 10.02 -12.59 -2.05
CA ALA A 188 8.59 -12.81 -1.92
C ALA A 188 8.33 -13.88 -0.85
N TYR A 189 7.86 -13.46 0.30
CA TYR A 189 7.50 -14.31 1.43
C TYR A 189 6.00 -14.23 1.73
N PRO A 190 5.43 -15.17 2.50
CA PRO A 190 3.99 -15.21 2.75
C PRO A 190 3.39 -13.91 3.28
N PHE A 191 4.11 -13.14 4.10
CA PHE A 191 3.60 -11.95 4.78
C PHE A 191 4.29 -10.65 4.37
N PHE A 192 5.44 -10.70 3.73
CA PHE A 192 6.18 -9.52 3.30
C PHE A 192 7.06 -9.82 2.09
N GLY A 193 7.48 -8.77 1.40
CA GLY A 193 8.41 -8.88 0.29
C GLY A 193 8.57 -7.59 -0.48
N THR A 194 9.59 -7.57 -1.33
CA THR A 194 9.84 -6.52 -2.31
C THR A 194 9.86 -7.13 -3.71
N ILE A 195 8.88 -6.76 -4.50
CA ILE A 195 8.61 -7.34 -5.82
C ILE A 195 9.47 -6.67 -6.89
N VAL A 196 9.54 -5.35 -6.81
CA VAL A 196 10.38 -4.51 -7.68
C VAL A 196 11.37 -3.79 -6.79
N HIS A 197 12.65 -3.87 -7.15
CA HIS A 197 13.74 -3.19 -6.50
C HIS A 197 14.80 -2.88 -7.54
N GLU A 198 14.89 -1.62 -7.94
CA GLU A 198 15.89 -1.16 -8.89
C GLU A 198 17.20 -0.78 -8.19
N SER A 199 17.10 -0.01 -7.09
CA SER A 199 18.24 0.42 -6.28
C SER A 199 17.75 0.99 -4.95
N ASP A 200 18.60 1.03 -3.93
CA ASP A 200 18.31 1.70 -2.66
C ASP A 200 18.40 3.23 -2.75
N THR A 201 18.99 3.76 -3.81
CA THR A 201 19.26 5.20 -3.95
C THR A 201 18.60 5.84 -5.15
N ASP A 202 17.90 5.07 -5.98
CA ASP A 202 17.22 5.54 -7.18
C ASP A 202 16.19 4.52 -7.66
N GLY A 203 15.28 4.93 -8.56
CA GLY A 203 14.39 4.02 -9.26
C GLY A 203 13.14 3.62 -8.49
N PHE A 204 12.54 2.51 -8.91
CA PHE A 204 11.30 2.01 -8.38
C PHE A 204 11.49 0.96 -7.30
N GLN A 205 10.62 1.06 -6.28
CA GLN A 205 10.47 0.07 -5.24
C GLN A 205 9.00 -0.31 -5.15
N VAL A 206 8.68 -1.59 -5.06
CA VAL A 206 7.34 -2.08 -4.76
C VAL A 206 7.44 -3.12 -3.67
N SER A 207 6.96 -2.81 -2.50
CA SER A 207 7.03 -3.67 -1.32
C SER A 207 5.64 -3.94 -0.77
N TYR A 208 5.46 -5.05 -0.04
CA TYR A 208 4.23 -5.38 0.65
C TYR A 208 4.49 -5.94 2.04
N ARG A 209 3.56 -5.67 2.96
CA ARG A 209 3.47 -6.35 4.25
C ARG A 209 2.02 -6.65 4.59
N PHE A 210 1.76 -7.89 5.02
CA PHE A 210 0.44 -8.36 5.42
C PHE A 210 0.45 -8.84 6.87
N HIS A 211 -0.35 -8.18 7.69
CA HIS A 211 -0.57 -8.47 9.11
C HIS A 211 -1.68 -9.52 9.28
N ILE A 212 -1.49 -10.72 8.75
CA ILE A 212 -2.52 -11.78 8.78
C ILE A 212 -2.60 -12.44 10.14
N THR A 213 -1.43 -12.68 10.75
CA THR A 213 -1.32 -13.32 12.06
C THR A 213 -1.24 -12.31 13.20
N ASP A 214 -0.95 -11.06 12.89
CA ASP A 214 -0.69 -9.93 13.79
C ASP A 214 -1.50 -8.68 13.40
N PRO A 215 -2.81 -8.77 13.13
CA PRO A 215 -3.59 -7.62 12.66
C PRO A 215 -3.65 -6.51 13.70
N VAL A 216 -3.53 -5.26 13.25
CA VAL A 216 -3.63 -4.09 14.13
C VAL A 216 -5.09 -3.73 14.32
N ARG A 217 -5.61 -3.91 15.54
CA ARG A 217 -7.02 -3.72 15.90
C ARG A 217 -7.29 -2.29 16.34
N PHE A 218 -8.50 -1.80 16.02
CA PHE A 218 -9.00 -0.50 16.46
C PHE A 218 -10.50 -0.58 16.77
N GLU A 219 -10.96 0.23 17.72
CA GLU A 219 -12.36 0.29 18.14
C GLU A 219 -13.06 1.56 17.68
N LYS A 220 -12.32 2.62 17.38
CA LYS A 220 -12.88 3.93 16.99
C LYS A 220 -12.18 4.54 15.77
N HIS A 221 -10.87 4.43 15.70
CA HIS A 221 -10.08 5.11 14.69
C HIS A 221 -8.73 4.44 14.53
N LEU A 222 -8.26 4.36 13.30
CA LEU A 222 -6.90 3.98 12.99
C LEU A 222 -6.31 4.92 11.95
N LYS A 223 -5.15 5.50 12.28
CA LYS A 223 -4.31 6.21 11.32
C LYS A 223 -2.96 5.50 11.21
N VAL A 224 -2.61 5.08 9.99
CA VAL A 224 -1.33 4.46 9.65
C VAL A 224 -0.58 5.41 8.73
N THR A 225 0.64 5.75 9.10
CA THR A 225 1.48 6.66 8.34
C THR A 225 2.90 6.13 8.25
N ILE A 226 3.65 6.59 7.25
CA ILE A 226 5.09 6.34 7.12
C ILE A 226 5.77 7.66 6.79
N GLU A 227 6.90 7.96 7.40
CA GLU A 227 7.73 9.10 7.04
C GLU A 227 8.39 8.86 5.67
N HIS A 228 8.36 9.83 4.79
CA HIS A 228 9.06 9.75 3.49
C HIS A 228 10.50 10.26 3.61
N GLY A 229 11.38 9.35 4.00
CA GLY A 229 12.71 9.62 4.55
C GLY A 229 12.63 10.05 6.02
N HIS A 230 13.76 10.14 6.71
CA HIS A 230 13.80 10.53 8.13
C HIS A 230 13.12 11.88 8.35
N ALA A 231 12.14 11.93 9.26
CA ALA A 231 11.33 13.11 9.55
C ALA A 231 10.77 13.82 8.29
N ASN A 232 10.42 13.07 7.25
CA ASN A 232 9.83 13.55 6.00
C ASN A 232 10.74 14.47 5.16
N HIS A 233 12.05 14.25 5.14
CA HIS A 233 12.94 15.14 4.41
C HIS A 233 12.94 14.93 2.88
N LEU A 234 12.46 13.78 2.36
CA LEU A 234 12.51 13.45 0.94
C LEU A 234 11.21 13.83 0.19
N SER A 235 11.35 14.16 -1.08
CA SER A 235 10.25 14.55 -1.99
C SER A 235 10.10 13.54 -3.11
N ASP A 236 9.66 12.34 -2.79
CA ASP A 236 9.50 11.22 -3.72
C ASP A 236 8.04 11.02 -4.15
N ASP A 237 7.80 10.21 -5.19
CA ASP A 237 6.46 9.73 -5.54
C ASP A 237 6.15 8.48 -4.73
N TRP A 238 5.18 8.58 -3.85
CA TRP A 238 4.70 7.48 -3.02
C TRP A 238 3.26 7.15 -3.34
N SER A 239 2.97 5.86 -3.53
CA SER A 239 1.60 5.37 -3.59
C SER A 239 1.46 4.07 -2.82
N SER A 240 0.28 3.84 -2.23
CA SER A 240 0.02 2.63 -1.47
C SER A 240 -1.43 2.18 -1.59
N THR A 241 -1.66 0.87 -1.41
CA THR A 241 -2.98 0.32 -1.18
C THR A 241 -3.01 -0.27 0.21
N ALA A 242 -3.87 0.25 1.07
CA ALA A 242 -4.13 -0.29 2.40
C ALA A 242 -5.25 -1.31 2.35
N TYR A 243 -5.17 -2.36 3.17
CA TYR A 243 -6.17 -3.42 3.31
C TYR A 243 -6.58 -3.55 4.76
N TRP A 244 -7.90 -3.59 5.01
CA TRP A 244 -8.44 -3.75 6.37
C TRP A 244 -9.83 -4.38 6.36
N TYR A 245 -10.27 -4.81 7.51
CA TYR A 245 -11.63 -5.26 7.76
C TYR A 245 -12.28 -4.32 8.76
N GLN A 246 -13.54 -3.96 8.51
CA GLN A 246 -14.29 -3.02 9.33
C GLN A 246 -15.76 -3.37 9.35
N THR A 247 -16.41 -3.16 10.51
CA THR A 247 -17.87 -3.27 10.63
C THR A 247 -18.58 -2.14 9.88
N LEU A 248 -19.81 -2.38 9.44
CA LEU A 248 -20.64 -1.37 8.78
C LEU A 248 -21.59 -0.69 9.78
N PRO A 249 -22.00 0.56 9.51
CA PRO A 249 -21.66 1.39 8.36
C PRO A 249 -20.28 2.06 8.50
N THR A 250 -19.64 2.37 7.37
CA THR A 250 -18.43 3.17 7.35
C THR A 250 -18.73 4.65 7.54
N ALA A 251 -17.92 5.35 8.31
CA ALA A 251 -18.12 6.77 8.62
C ALA A 251 -17.94 7.68 7.37
N LYS A 252 -16.98 7.34 6.52
CA LYS A 252 -16.65 8.11 5.31
C LYS A 252 -16.57 7.19 4.09
N PRO A 253 -17.00 7.67 2.91
CA PRO A 253 -16.80 6.93 1.66
C PRO A 253 -15.31 6.93 1.29
N ILE A 254 -14.85 5.82 0.72
CA ILE A 254 -13.54 5.75 0.09
C ILE A 254 -13.59 6.58 -1.21
N THR A 255 -12.57 7.41 -1.41
CA THR A 255 -12.38 8.23 -2.61
C THR A 255 -11.08 7.85 -3.31
N ILE A 256 -10.96 8.22 -4.57
CA ILE A 256 -9.74 8.04 -5.35
C ILE A 256 -9.42 9.34 -6.08
N LEU A 257 -8.15 9.62 -6.30
CA LEU A 257 -7.69 10.77 -7.05
C LEU A 257 -8.24 10.78 -8.50
N PRO A 258 -8.34 11.94 -9.15
CA PRO A 258 -8.63 12.04 -10.58
C PRO A 258 -7.68 11.19 -11.43
N VAL A 259 -8.10 10.84 -12.66
CA VAL A 259 -7.31 9.96 -13.56
C VAL A 259 -5.92 10.52 -13.80
N GLU A 260 -5.82 11.82 -14.01
CA GLU A 260 -4.58 12.53 -14.33
C GLU A 260 -3.53 12.41 -13.20
N GLU A 261 -3.98 12.35 -11.96
CA GLU A 261 -3.13 12.22 -10.78
C GLU A 261 -2.77 10.75 -10.46
N ARG A 262 -3.40 9.80 -11.17
CA ARG A 262 -3.15 8.35 -11.03
C ARG A 262 -2.26 7.77 -12.13
N ILE A 263 -1.95 8.56 -13.15
CA ILE A 263 -1.10 8.10 -14.26
C ILE A 263 0.27 7.68 -13.70
N PRO A 264 0.72 6.45 -13.96
CA PRO A 264 2.03 5.97 -13.50
C PRO A 264 3.19 6.81 -14.02
N ASN A 265 4.22 7.00 -13.19
CA ASN A 265 5.48 7.56 -13.63
C ASN A 265 6.24 6.49 -14.42
N VAL A 266 6.13 6.56 -15.74
CA VAL A 266 6.83 5.64 -16.65
C VAL A 266 8.18 6.25 -17.01
N PRO A 267 9.31 5.51 -16.96
CA PRO A 267 10.56 5.96 -17.55
C PRO A 267 10.33 6.28 -19.03
N VAL A 268 10.74 7.45 -19.46
CA VAL A 268 10.77 7.77 -20.89
C VAL A 268 11.87 6.88 -21.49
N LEU A 269 11.45 5.88 -22.26
CA LEU A 269 12.35 4.99 -23.00
C LEU A 269 13.06 5.74 -24.12
#